data_1017da31f0f10d71fb1b0ee6e7223b87
#
_entry.id   1017da31f0f10d71fb1b0ee6e7223b87
#
_cell.length_a   1.000
_cell.length_b   1.000
_cell.length_c   1.000
_cell.angle_alpha   90.00
_cell.angle_beta   90.00
_cell.angle_gamma   90.00
#
_symmetry.space_group_name_H-M   'P 1'
#
loop_
_entity.id
_entity.type
_entity.pdbx_description
1 polymer ?
#
loop_
_entity_poly.entity_id
_entity_poly.type
_entity_poly.pdbx_seq_one_letter_code
_entity_poly.pdbx_strand_id
1 'polypeptide(L)'
;MALTVTWLPGLTHDWFTVPGKGNFSPSSLRNWLSLLTHVAGHSGWPHLVTNFSLILLIGPMLEESYGSLALLVMIVITALVTGILNVVFFTTGLMGASGVVFMMILLASFTNFSRGEIPLTFILVLVLYLGDQLLKSFGDGNISYFAHIAGGFCGSLFGFFIPPRRY
;
A
#
# COMPACT_ATOMS: atom_id res chain seq x y z
N MET A 1 3.41 10.84 14.11
CA MET A 1 2.69 9.57 13.85
C MET A 1 2.73 8.61 15.04
N ALA A 2 3.89 8.20 15.53
CA ALA A 2 3.98 7.35 16.72
C ALA A 2 3.24 7.93 17.95
N LEU A 3 3.33 9.24 18.17
CA LEU A 3 2.64 9.94 19.24
C LEU A 3 1.11 9.90 19.10
N THR A 4 0.57 9.95 17.88
CA THR A 4 -0.89 9.92 17.66
C THR A 4 -1.49 8.53 17.91
N VAL A 5 -0.73 7.46 17.67
CA VAL A 5 -1.16 6.08 17.96
C VAL A 5 -1.34 5.85 19.46
N THR A 6 -0.45 6.40 20.29
CA THR A 6 -0.41 6.14 21.73
C THR A 6 -1.07 7.22 22.59
N TRP A 7 -0.97 8.50 22.19
CA TRP A 7 -1.40 9.64 23.00
C TRP A 7 -2.67 10.30 22.50
N LEU A 8 -2.97 10.21 21.18
CA LEU A 8 -4.14 10.82 20.56
C LEU A 8 -4.83 9.83 19.61
N PRO A 9 -5.39 8.72 20.11
CA PRO A 9 -5.99 7.67 19.26
C PRO A 9 -7.17 8.21 18.44
N GLY A 10 -7.94 9.17 18.95
CA GLY A 10 -9.01 9.83 18.20
C GLY A 10 -8.51 10.55 16.94
N LEU A 11 -7.38 11.25 17.02
CA LEU A 11 -6.79 11.93 15.87
C LEU A 11 -6.38 10.96 14.77
N THR A 12 -5.79 9.81 15.15
CA THR A 12 -5.42 8.77 14.19
C THR A 12 -6.64 8.20 13.49
N HIS A 13 -7.67 7.85 14.24
CA HIS A 13 -8.92 7.33 13.67
C HIS A 13 -9.60 8.37 12.77
N ASP A 14 -9.67 9.60 13.20
CA ASP A 14 -10.45 10.64 12.51
C ASP A 14 -9.82 11.13 11.20
N TRP A 15 -8.48 11.24 11.12
CA TRP A 15 -7.79 11.83 9.97
C TRP A 15 -7.01 10.84 9.13
N PHE A 16 -6.74 9.64 9.66
CA PHE A 16 -5.88 8.65 9.05
C PHE A 16 -6.56 7.28 8.87
N THR A 17 -7.89 7.28 8.85
CA THR A 17 -8.68 6.08 8.52
C THR A 17 -9.67 6.42 7.41
N VAL A 18 -9.62 5.66 6.32
CA VAL A 18 -10.65 5.72 5.29
C VAL A 18 -11.90 5.06 5.83
N PRO A 19 -13.06 5.73 5.84
CA PRO A 19 -14.32 5.10 6.24
C PRO A 19 -14.68 3.92 5.33
N GLY A 20 -15.35 2.92 5.90
CA GLY A 20 -15.90 1.84 5.11
C GLY A 20 -17.13 2.25 4.30
N LYS A 21 -17.59 1.32 3.45
CA LYS A 21 -18.80 1.44 2.62
C LYS A 21 -20.00 1.88 3.46
N GLY A 22 -20.73 2.87 2.98
CA GLY A 22 -21.88 3.45 3.67
C GLY A 22 -21.55 4.54 4.69
N ASN A 23 -20.30 4.65 5.13
CA ASN A 23 -19.83 5.67 6.07
C ASN A 23 -19.01 6.79 5.40
N PHE A 24 -18.69 6.65 4.11
CA PHE A 24 -18.02 7.70 3.36
C PHE A 24 -19.03 8.78 2.97
N SER A 25 -18.79 10.02 3.42
CA SER A 25 -19.61 11.18 3.04
C SER A 25 -18.89 12.01 1.98
N PRO A 26 -19.45 12.13 0.76
CA PRO A 26 -18.87 12.97 -0.29
C PRO A 26 -18.79 14.45 0.04
N SER A 27 -19.59 14.94 1.01
CA SER A 27 -19.55 16.32 1.49
C SER A 27 -18.44 16.59 2.50
N SER A 28 -17.79 15.54 3.01
CA SER A 28 -16.73 15.65 4.01
C SER A 28 -15.35 15.73 3.35
N LEU A 29 -14.70 16.90 3.41
CA LEU A 29 -13.32 17.07 2.98
C LEU A 29 -12.36 16.08 3.69
N ARG A 30 -12.63 15.79 4.97
CA ARG A 30 -11.85 14.81 5.75
C ARG A 30 -11.88 13.43 5.10
N ASN A 31 -13.03 12.98 4.62
CA ASN A 31 -13.16 11.67 3.98
C ASN A 31 -12.35 11.59 2.67
N TRP A 32 -12.32 12.68 1.89
CA TRP A 32 -11.48 12.76 0.69
C TRP A 32 -9.98 12.76 1.04
N LEU A 33 -9.58 13.53 2.05
CA LEU A 33 -8.18 13.55 2.50
C LEU A 33 -7.75 12.18 3.04
N SER A 34 -8.65 11.45 3.71
CA SER A 34 -8.35 10.13 4.27
C SER A 34 -7.98 9.11 3.21
N LEU A 35 -8.43 9.26 1.95
CA LEU A 35 -8.00 8.41 0.82
C LEU A 35 -6.48 8.44 0.60
N LEU A 36 -5.81 9.51 1.00
CA LEU A 36 -4.36 9.65 0.94
C LEU A 36 -3.69 9.46 2.29
N THR A 37 -4.28 10.04 3.34
CA THR A 37 -3.62 10.09 4.66
C THR A 37 -3.66 8.77 5.40
N HIS A 38 -4.54 7.82 5.02
CA HIS A 38 -4.65 6.53 5.70
C HIS A 38 -3.33 5.73 5.70
N VAL A 39 -2.50 5.87 4.67
CA VAL A 39 -1.19 5.21 4.60
C VAL A 39 -0.22 5.69 5.70
N ALA A 40 -0.46 6.86 6.26
CA ALA A 40 0.27 7.36 7.40
C ALA A 40 -0.33 6.90 8.75
N GLY A 41 -1.58 6.40 8.78
CA GLY A 41 -2.24 5.86 9.97
C GLY A 41 -1.71 4.48 10.35
N HIS A 42 -1.67 4.16 11.64
CA HIS A 42 -1.29 2.84 12.14
C HIS A 42 -2.06 2.51 13.41
N SER A 43 -2.54 1.27 13.53
CA SER A 43 -3.33 0.79 14.68
C SER A 43 -2.51 0.55 15.94
N GLY A 44 -1.18 0.56 15.85
CA GLY A 44 -0.29 0.33 16.99
C GLY A 44 1.18 0.27 16.57
N TRP A 45 2.06 0.21 17.57
CA TRP A 45 3.50 0.16 17.38
C TRP A 45 3.99 -1.00 16.50
N PRO A 46 3.55 -2.27 16.69
CA PRO A 46 3.99 -3.37 15.83
C PRO A 46 3.65 -3.11 14.35
N HIS A 47 2.45 -2.61 14.06
CA HIS A 47 2.00 -2.28 12.71
C HIS A 47 2.85 -1.15 12.08
N LEU A 48 3.14 -0.10 12.85
CA LEU A 48 4.00 1.00 12.42
C LEU A 48 5.41 0.50 12.10
N VAL A 49 6.04 -0.20 13.06
CA VAL A 49 7.43 -0.67 12.94
C VAL A 49 7.58 -1.61 11.75
N THR A 50 6.66 -2.56 11.54
CA THR A 50 6.71 -3.49 10.41
C THR A 50 6.66 -2.75 9.08
N ASN A 51 5.71 -1.83 8.90
CA ASN A 51 5.59 -1.07 7.66
C ASN A 51 6.80 -0.16 7.43
N PHE A 52 7.24 0.56 8.45
CA PHE A 52 8.39 1.48 8.33
C PHE A 52 9.69 0.75 8.05
N SER A 53 9.94 -0.40 8.69
CA SER A 53 11.14 -1.20 8.42
C SER A 53 11.23 -1.61 6.96
N LEU A 54 10.11 -2.03 6.35
CA LEU A 54 10.08 -2.40 4.93
C LEU A 54 10.22 -1.20 4.02
N ILE A 55 9.55 -0.07 4.32
CA ILE A 55 9.69 1.16 3.54
C ILE A 55 11.13 1.68 3.58
N LEU A 56 11.77 1.70 4.74
CA LEU A 56 13.15 2.16 4.88
C LEU A 56 14.17 1.21 4.23
N LEU A 57 13.85 -0.10 4.19
CA LEU A 57 14.72 -1.09 3.56
C LEU A 57 14.64 -1.02 2.03
N ILE A 58 13.44 -0.95 1.47
CA ILE A 58 13.18 -1.07 0.02
C ILE A 58 13.12 0.31 -0.64
N GLY A 59 12.65 1.34 0.07
CA GLY A 59 12.40 2.68 -0.46
C GLY A 59 13.60 3.31 -1.15
N PRO A 60 14.78 3.39 -0.51
CA PRO A 60 15.97 3.99 -1.12
C PRO A 60 16.37 3.31 -2.43
N MET A 61 16.31 1.97 -2.49
CA MET A 61 16.61 1.21 -3.71
C MET A 61 15.62 1.52 -4.84
N LEU A 62 14.34 1.66 -4.53
CA LEU A 62 13.31 2.03 -5.51
C LEU A 62 13.45 3.48 -5.94
N GLU A 63 13.79 4.37 -5.01
CA GLU A 63 14.05 5.78 -5.31
C GLU A 63 15.24 5.95 -6.26
N GLU A 64 16.31 5.21 -6.04
CA GLU A 64 17.45 5.15 -6.96
C GLU A 64 17.01 4.64 -8.34
N SER A 65 16.24 3.54 -8.38
CA SER A 65 15.85 2.90 -9.63
C SER A 65 14.81 3.68 -10.45
N TYR A 66 13.85 4.35 -9.80
CA TYR A 66 12.73 5.04 -10.48
C TYR A 66 12.76 6.56 -10.33
N GLY A 67 13.46 7.08 -9.33
CA GLY A 67 13.51 8.48 -8.94
C GLY A 67 12.39 8.88 -7.98
N SER A 68 12.68 9.89 -7.14
CA SER A 68 11.80 10.35 -6.06
C SER A 68 10.39 10.70 -6.52
N LEU A 69 10.27 11.46 -7.64
CA LEU A 69 8.95 11.91 -8.12
C LEU A 69 8.10 10.73 -8.63
N ALA A 70 8.69 9.82 -9.42
CA ALA A 70 7.96 8.66 -9.93
C ALA A 70 7.51 7.75 -8.76
N LEU A 71 8.39 7.48 -7.81
CA LEU A 71 8.06 6.68 -6.63
C LEU A 71 6.95 7.35 -5.80
N LEU A 72 7.02 8.66 -5.60
CA LEU A 72 5.96 9.41 -4.90
C LEU A 72 4.61 9.29 -5.62
N VAL A 73 4.59 9.43 -6.93
CA VAL A 73 3.37 9.28 -7.74
C VAL A 73 2.81 7.86 -7.61
N MET A 74 3.66 6.82 -7.66
CA MET A 74 3.24 5.42 -7.47
C MET A 74 2.63 5.20 -6.07
N ILE A 75 3.22 5.78 -5.03
CA ILE A 75 2.69 5.74 -3.65
C ILE A 75 1.32 6.41 -3.59
N VAL A 76 1.16 7.60 -4.15
CA VAL A 76 -0.10 8.35 -4.15
C VAL A 76 -1.20 7.59 -4.91
N ILE A 77 -0.89 7.05 -6.09
CA ILE A 77 -1.84 6.24 -6.86
C ILE A 77 -2.26 5.00 -6.07
N THR A 78 -1.31 4.29 -5.46
CA THR A 78 -1.61 3.10 -4.66
C THR A 78 -2.49 3.44 -3.44
N ALA A 79 -2.21 4.54 -2.75
CA ALA A 79 -3.04 5.01 -1.64
C ALA A 79 -4.48 5.30 -2.11
N LEU A 80 -4.64 6.03 -3.21
CA LEU A 80 -5.96 6.31 -3.78
C LEU A 80 -6.70 5.03 -4.17
N VAL A 81 -6.04 4.11 -4.87
CA VAL A 81 -6.65 2.84 -5.31
C VAL A 81 -7.11 2.03 -4.11
N THR A 82 -6.25 1.80 -3.12
CA THR A 82 -6.61 1.01 -1.93
C THR A 82 -7.71 1.69 -1.11
N GLY A 83 -7.66 3.01 -0.94
CA GLY A 83 -8.69 3.78 -0.25
C GLY A 83 -10.05 3.75 -0.96
N ILE A 84 -10.09 3.96 -2.28
CA ILE A 84 -11.33 3.91 -3.08
C ILE A 84 -11.92 2.50 -3.05
N LEU A 85 -11.11 1.47 -3.25
CA LEU A 85 -11.57 0.09 -3.19
C LEU A 85 -12.16 -0.25 -1.81
N ASN A 86 -11.58 0.29 -0.73
CA ASN A 86 -12.15 0.15 0.61
C ASN A 86 -13.56 0.73 0.70
N VAL A 87 -13.74 1.97 0.26
CA VAL A 87 -15.04 2.66 0.29
C VAL A 87 -16.11 1.91 -0.52
N VAL A 88 -15.71 1.26 -1.61
CA VAL A 88 -16.66 0.55 -2.51
C VAL A 88 -17.03 -0.83 -1.97
N PHE A 89 -16.07 -1.58 -1.43
CA PHE A 89 -16.26 -3.01 -1.17
C PHE A 89 -16.37 -3.39 0.32
N PHE A 90 -15.81 -2.61 1.25
CA PHE A 90 -15.69 -3.01 2.65
C PHE A 90 -16.40 -2.07 3.61
N THR A 91 -17.10 -2.63 4.58
CA THR A 91 -17.82 -1.86 5.63
C THR A 91 -16.91 -1.37 6.75
N THR A 92 -15.73 -1.98 6.91
CA THR A 92 -14.73 -1.61 7.92
C THR A 92 -13.79 -0.52 7.42
N GLY A 93 -13.21 0.26 8.32
CA GLY A 93 -12.25 1.31 7.98
C GLY A 93 -10.87 0.75 7.59
N LEU A 94 -10.19 1.41 6.65
CA LEU A 94 -8.82 1.07 6.22
C LEU A 94 -7.81 2.07 6.80
N MET A 95 -6.72 1.53 7.39
CA MET A 95 -5.62 2.30 7.93
C MET A 95 -4.31 1.51 7.81
N GLY A 96 -3.24 2.15 7.35
CA GLY A 96 -1.90 1.56 7.27
C GLY A 96 -1.23 1.72 5.91
N ALA A 97 0.10 1.69 5.93
CA ALA A 97 0.95 1.76 4.74
C ALA A 97 1.10 0.40 4.02
N SER A 98 0.49 -0.66 4.52
CA SER A 98 0.77 -2.02 4.06
C SER A 98 0.47 -2.23 2.58
N GLY A 99 -0.58 -1.61 2.02
CA GLY A 99 -0.84 -1.63 0.58
C GLY A 99 0.32 -1.02 -0.23
N VAL A 100 0.89 0.09 0.24
CA VAL A 100 2.09 0.72 -0.36
C VAL A 100 3.31 -0.18 -0.20
N VAL A 101 3.49 -0.82 0.96
CA VAL A 101 4.58 -1.78 1.19
C VAL A 101 4.51 -2.94 0.19
N PHE A 102 3.33 -3.52 -0.03
CA PHE A 102 3.14 -4.58 -1.02
C PHE A 102 3.39 -4.10 -2.46
N MET A 103 2.96 -2.88 -2.79
CA MET A 103 3.32 -2.24 -4.05
C MET A 103 4.85 -2.16 -4.22
N MET A 104 5.57 -1.70 -3.20
CA MET A 104 7.03 -1.57 -3.24
C MET A 104 7.74 -2.92 -3.34
N ILE A 105 7.26 -3.95 -2.66
CA ILE A 105 7.82 -5.32 -2.73
C ILE A 105 7.70 -5.87 -4.16
N LEU A 106 6.53 -5.75 -4.79
CA LEU A 106 6.33 -6.22 -6.16
C LEU A 106 7.14 -5.38 -7.16
N LEU A 107 7.14 -4.06 -7.00
CA LEU A 107 7.91 -3.14 -7.84
C LEU A 107 9.42 -3.41 -7.75
N ALA A 108 9.94 -3.75 -6.57
CA ALA A 108 11.35 -4.10 -6.36
C ALA A 108 11.81 -5.30 -7.20
N SER A 109 10.89 -6.21 -7.52
CA SER A 109 11.19 -7.35 -8.38
C SER A 109 11.55 -6.95 -9.82
N PHE A 110 11.25 -5.72 -10.23
CA PHE A 110 11.50 -5.20 -11.57
C PHE A 110 12.76 -4.31 -11.67
N THR A 111 13.47 -4.05 -10.59
CA THR A 111 14.64 -3.13 -10.62
C THR A 111 15.73 -3.59 -11.59
N ASN A 112 15.90 -4.90 -11.80
CA ASN A 112 16.83 -5.48 -12.75
C ASN A 112 16.15 -6.04 -14.01
N PHE A 113 14.96 -5.55 -14.34
CA PHE A 113 14.16 -6.06 -15.45
C PHE A 113 14.72 -5.68 -16.82
N SER A 114 14.95 -6.66 -17.68
CA SER A 114 15.19 -6.46 -19.11
C SER A 114 13.89 -6.56 -19.87
N ARG A 115 13.61 -5.62 -20.77
CA ARG A 115 12.33 -5.58 -21.52
C ARG A 115 12.06 -6.90 -22.23
N GLY A 116 10.89 -7.47 -21.98
CA GLY A 116 10.41 -8.68 -22.63
C GLY A 116 10.55 -9.96 -21.81
N GLU A 117 11.15 -9.90 -20.62
CA GLU A 117 11.29 -11.05 -19.73
C GLU A 117 10.48 -10.82 -18.45
N ILE A 118 9.89 -11.87 -17.90
CA ILE A 118 9.26 -11.82 -16.56
C ILE A 118 10.33 -12.22 -15.54
N PRO A 119 10.71 -11.35 -14.60
CA PRO A 119 11.73 -11.70 -13.61
C PRO A 119 11.30 -12.89 -12.76
N LEU A 120 12.17 -13.87 -12.56
CA LEU A 120 11.89 -15.00 -11.67
C LEU A 120 11.57 -14.52 -10.25
N THR A 121 12.25 -13.46 -9.78
CA THR A 121 11.97 -12.82 -8.49
C THR A 121 10.54 -12.31 -8.40
N PHE A 122 9.99 -11.74 -9.48
CA PHE A 122 8.59 -11.34 -9.53
C PHE A 122 7.64 -12.53 -9.34
N ILE A 123 7.88 -13.64 -10.04
CA ILE A 123 7.05 -14.85 -9.91
C ILE A 123 7.11 -15.39 -8.48
N LEU A 124 8.31 -15.48 -7.89
CA LEU A 124 8.48 -15.97 -6.52
C LEU A 124 7.79 -15.07 -5.50
N VAL A 125 7.95 -13.75 -5.61
CA VAL A 125 7.30 -12.78 -4.70
C VAL A 125 5.78 -12.82 -4.88
N LEU A 126 5.28 -12.90 -6.11
CA LEU A 126 3.86 -13.04 -6.40
C LEU A 126 3.26 -14.28 -5.72
N VAL A 127 3.90 -15.44 -5.90
CA VAL A 127 3.41 -16.72 -5.35
C VAL A 127 3.52 -16.73 -3.82
N LEU A 128 4.66 -16.33 -3.25
CA LEU A 128 4.89 -16.45 -1.81
C LEU A 128 4.15 -15.37 -1.00
N TYR A 129 4.09 -14.12 -1.49
CA TYR A 129 3.46 -13.04 -0.74
C TYR A 129 1.99 -12.84 -1.11
N LEU A 130 1.65 -12.68 -2.39
CA LEU A 130 0.26 -12.50 -2.78
C LEU A 130 -0.55 -13.79 -2.73
N GLY A 131 0.07 -14.93 -3.01
CA GLY A 131 -0.58 -16.24 -2.87
C GLY A 131 -1.00 -16.51 -1.43
N ASP A 132 -0.13 -16.26 -0.45
CA ASP A 132 -0.46 -16.36 0.99
C ASP A 132 -1.58 -15.39 1.39
N GLN A 133 -1.51 -14.14 0.93
CA GLN A 133 -2.56 -13.14 1.22
C GLN A 133 -3.91 -13.53 0.59
N LEU A 134 -3.90 -14.07 -0.61
CA LEU A 134 -5.11 -14.53 -1.30
C LEU A 134 -5.75 -15.70 -0.53
N LEU A 135 -4.96 -16.69 -0.13
CA LEU A 135 -5.46 -17.83 0.65
C LEU A 135 -6.09 -17.39 1.98
N LYS A 136 -5.45 -16.45 2.68
CA LYS A 136 -5.97 -15.89 3.94
C LYS A 136 -7.24 -15.06 3.73
N SER A 137 -7.37 -14.37 2.59
CA SER A 137 -8.55 -13.54 2.30
C SER A 137 -9.84 -14.36 2.14
N PHE A 138 -9.75 -15.62 1.73
CA PHE A 138 -10.89 -16.52 1.62
C PHE A 138 -11.37 -17.04 2.99
N GLY A 139 -10.50 -17.07 4.02
CA GLY A 139 -10.84 -17.59 5.34
C GLY A 139 -11.55 -16.56 6.22
N ASP A 140 -10.97 -15.37 6.37
CA ASP A 140 -11.37 -14.40 7.39
C ASP A 140 -12.03 -13.12 6.85
N GLY A 141 -12.10 -12.94 5.52
CA GLY A 141 -12.66 -11.74 4.87
C GLY A 141 -11.98 -10.42 5.32
N ASN A 142 -10.73 -10.50 5.75
CA ASN A 142 -10.03 -9.39 6.37
C ASN A 142 -9.60 -8.36 5.31
N ILE A 143 -10.05 -7.12 5.48
CA ILE A 143 -9.76 -5.98 4.61
C ILE A 143 -8.25 -5.76 4.37
N SER A 144 -7.41 -6.09 5.34
CA SER A 144 -5.96 -5.93 5.21
C SER A 144 -5.39 -6.77 4.07
N TYR A 145 -5.85 -8.02 3.89
CA TYR A 145 -5.40 -8.88 2.80
C TYR A 145 -5.76 -8.33 1.42
N PHE A 146 -6.95 -7.76 1.29
CA PHE A 146 -7.37 -7.13 0.05
C PHE A 146 -6.54 -5.90 -0.30
N ALA A 147 -6.23 -5.05 0.68
CA ALA A 147 -5.36 -3.89 0.47
C ALA A 147 -3.94 -4.31 0.05
N HIS A 148 -3.43 -5.42 0.59
CA HIS A 148 -2.15 -6.01 0.18
C HIS A 148 -2.18 -6.49 -1.27
N ILE A 149 -3.23 -7.22 -1.66
CA ILE A 149 -3.42 -7.69 -3.04
C ILE A 149 -3.53 -6.51 -4.01
N ALA A 150 -4.34 -5.50 -3.68
CA ALA A 150 -4.50 -4.31 -4.49
C ALA A 150 -3.18 -3.51 -4.63
N GLY A 151 -2.43 -3.37 -3.54
CA GLY A 151 -1.11 -2.76 -3.55
C GLY A 151 -0.12 -3.53 -4.42
N GLY A 152 -0.06 -4.86 -4.25
CA GLY A 152 0.78 -5.73 -5.08
C GLY A 152 0.43 -5.65 -6.57
N PHE A 153 -0.86 -5.59 -6.90
CA PHE A 153 -1.32 -5.38 -8.27
C PHE A 153 -0.85 -4.04 -8.85
N CYS A 154 -0.95 -2.94 -8.08
CA CYS A 154 -0.38 -1.64 -8.49
C CYS A 154 1.12 -1.74 -8.75
N GLY A 155 1.89 -2.36 -7.84
CA GLY A 155 3.34 -2.56 -8.00
C GLY A 155 3.70 -3.37 -9.23
N SER A 156 2.92 -4.40 -9.54
CA SER A 156 3.09 -5.20 -10.76
C SER A 156 2.84 -4.37 -12.02
N LEU A 157 1.74 -3.60 -12.06
CA LEU A 157 1.45 -2.72 -13.19
C LEU A 157 2.55 -1.66 -13.39
N PHE A 158 3.01 -1.02 -12.32
CA PHE A 158 4.10 -0.05 -12.42
C PHE A 158 5.36 -0.69 -12.95
N GLY A 159 5.74 -1.87 -12.44
CA GLY A 159 6.92 -2.59 -12.89
C GLY A 159 6.88 -3.00 -14.35
N PHE A 160 5.71 -3.38 -14.89
CA PHE A 160 5.55 -3.71 -16.31
C PHE A 160 5.56 -2.49 -17.23
N PHE A 161 4.96 -1.37 -16.80
CA PHE A 161 4.77 -0.21 -17.68
C PHE A 161 5.81 0.89 -17.51
N ILE A 162 6.48 0.96 -16.35
CA ILE A 162 7.46 2.00 -16.04
C ILE A 162 8.83 1.35 -15.87
N PRO A 163 9.72 1.42 -16.89
CA PRO A 163 11.04 0.83 -16.76
C PRO A 163 11.90 1.57 -15.74
N PRO A 164 12.76 0.88 -14.98
CA PRO A 164 13.73 1.52 -14.12
C PRO A 164 14.71 2.37 -14.94
N ARG A 165 15.29 3.38 -14.31
CA ARG A 165 16.34 4.20 -14.90
C ARG A 165 17.56 3.30 -15.14
N ARG A 166 18.15 3.40 -16.32
CA ARG A 166 19.45 2.78 -16.62
C ARG A 166 20.53 3.83 -16.33
N TYR A 167 21.41 3.53 -15.43
CA TYR A 167 22.68 4.26 -15.26
C TYR A 167 23.74 3.69 -16.18
#